data_a031a486c84430c60d2c0096eb9bcb04
#
_entry.id   a031a486c84430c60d2c0096eb9bcb04
#
_cell.length_a   1.000
_cell.length_b   1.000
_cell.length_c   1.000
_cell.angle_alpha   90.00
_cell.angle_beta   90.00
_cell.angle_gamma   90.00
#
_symmetry.space_group_name_H-M   'P 1'
#
loop_
_entity.id
_entity.type
_entity.pdbx_description
1 polymer ?
#
loop_
_entity_poly.entity_id
_entity_poly.type
_entity_poly.pdbx_seq_one_letter_code
_entity_poly.pdbx_strand_id
1 'polypeptide(L)'
;MEISEKKDKGVQILLLKGQIDLHVSPALRTKLKAEASAKTPRLLLNFAEVAYIDSSGLATLIEYYQSARAYQGKFGLCSLALSVRSSIELVRLTEVFSIFPDEAAALQALASP
;
A
#
# COMPACT_ATOMS: atom_id res chain seq x y z
N MET A 1 2.50 -15.14 -0.97
CA MET A 1 2.67 -13.83 -0.29
C MET A 1 2.21 -13.93 1.15
N GLU A 2 2.97 -13.35 2.03
CA GLU A 2 2.56 -13.21 3.43
C GLU A 2 2.16 -11.77 3.70
N ILE A 3 1.08 -11.60 4.43
CA ILE A 3 0.61 -10.28 4.85
C ILE A 3 0.47 -10.31 6.36
N SER A 4 1.29 -9.51 7.05
CA SER A 4 1.17 -9.32 8.49
C SER A 4 0.58 -7.96 8.76
N GLU A 5 -0.08 -7.79 9.89
CA GLU A 5 -0.64 -6.49 10.21
C GLU A 5 -0.27 -6.07 11.62
N LYS A 6 -0.14 -4.77 11.79
CA LYS A 6 0.04 -4.14 13.10
C LYS A 6 -0.58 -2.76 13.04
N LYS A 7 -0.79 -2.17 14.20
CA LYS A 7 -1.32 -0.81 14.29
C LYS A 7 -0.37 0.03 15.15
N ASP A 8 -0.06 1.23 14.67
CA ASP A 8 0.83 2.14 15.37
C ASP A 8 0.37 3.57 15.10
N LYS A 9 0.24 4.37 16.15
CA LYS A 9 -0.16 5.78 16.07
C LYS A 9 -1.45 5.99 15.28
N GLY A 10 -2.38 5.05 15.39
CA GLY A 10 -3.65 5.12 14.68
C GLY A 10 -3.57 4.74 13.21
N VAL A 11 -2.43 4.25 12.75
CA VAL A 11 -2.23 3.80 11.37
C VAL A 11 -2.25 2.29 11.33
N GLN A 12 -3.09 1.73 10.45
CA GLN A 12 -3.09 0.29 10.16
C GLN A 12 -1.96 0.02 9.19
N ILE A 13 -1.05 -0.89 9.54
CA ILE A 13 0.13 -1.19 8.73
C ILE A 13 0.04 -2.62 8.25
N LEU A 14 0.14 -2.81 6.93
CA LEU A 14 0.26 -4.13 6.33
C LEU A 14 1.70 -4.33 5.89
N LEU A 15 2.37 -5.33 6.46
CA LEU A 15 3.70 -5.72 6.05
C LEU A 15 3.57 -6.81 5.01
N LEU A 16 3.99 -6.51 3.79
CA LEU A 16 3.87 -7.42 2.66
C LEU A 16 5.20 -8.14 2.45
N LYS A 17 5.15 -9.44 2.17
CA LYS A 17 6.35 -10.22 1.91
C LYS A 17 6.14 -11.11 0.70
N GLY A 18 7.02 -11.01 -0.27
CA GLY A 18 6.98 -11.80 -1.48
C GLY A 18 6.84 -10.93 -2.73
N GLN A 19 6.48 -11.56 -3.84
CA GLN A 19 6.26 -10.85 -5.10
C GLN A 19 4.78 -10.61 -5.29
N ILE A 20 4.44 -9.44 -5.84
CA ILE A 20 3.04 -9.11 -6.13
C ILE A 20 2.81 -9.31 -7.63
N ASP A 21 2.36 -10.50 -7.98
CA ASP A 21 2.09 -10.89 -9.34
C ASP A 21 0.63 -11.35 -9.48
N LEU A 22 0.27 -11.83 -10.67
CA LEU A 22 -1.08 -12.26 -10.97
C LEU A 22 -1.59 -13.37 -10.05
N HIS A 23 -0.69 -14.22 -9.53
CA HIS A 23 -1.08 -15.31 -8.62
C HIS A 23 -1.47 -14.80 -7.23
N VAL A 24 -0.83 -13.73 -6.76
CA VAL A 24 -1.05 -13.24 -5.39
C VAL A 24 -1.93 -12.00 -5.33
N SER A 25 -2.11 -11.28 -6.44
CA SER A 25 -2.94 -10.07 -6.48
C SER A 25 -4.36 -10.30 -5.96
N PRO A 26 -5.03 -11.45 -6.25
CA PRO A 26 -6.36 -11.69 -5.69
C PRO A 26 -6.39 -11.71 -4.16
N ALA A 27 -5.36 -12.30 -3.52
CA ALA A 27 -5.28 -12.33 -2.05
C ALA A 27 -5.07 -10.93 -1.48
N LEU A 28 -4.20 -10.13 -2.11
CA LEU A 28 -3.98 -8.75 -1.70
C LEU A 28 -5.25 -7.93 -1.89
N ARG A 29 -5.95 -8.12 -3.02
CA ARG A 29 -7.21 -7.42 -3.27
C ARG A 29 -8.25 -7.73 -2.19
N THR A 30 -8.38 -8.99 -1.80
CA THR A 30 -9.31 -9.40 -0.75
C THR A 30 -9.00 -8.67 0.55
N LYS A 31 -7.71 -8.60 0.92
CA LYS A 31 -7.30 -7.91 2.14
C LYS A 31 -7.59 -6.40 2.07
N LEU A 32 -7.28 -5.78 0.94
CA LEU A 32 -7.53 -4.35 0.77
C LEU A 32 -9.02 -4.03 0.70
N LYS A 33 -9.83 -4.90 0.12
CA LYS A 33 -11.30 -4.71 0.14
C LYS A 33 -11.84 -4.78 1.56
N ALA A 34 -11.29 -5.64 2.40
CA ALA A 34 -11.69 -5.71 3.80
C ALA A 34 -11.35 -4.40 4.53
N GLU A 35 -10.17 -3.82 4.25
CA GLU A 35 -9.80 -2.53 4.83
C GLU A 35 -10.75 -1.42 4.36
N ALA A 36 -11.09 -1.40 3.08
CA ALA A 36 -12.04 -0.42 2.52
C ALA A 36 -13.42 -0.57 3.13
N SER A 37 -13.90 -1.81 3.30
CA SER A 37 -15.21 -2.07 3.92
C SER A 37 -15.24 -1.61 5.37
N ALA A 38 -14.12 -1.74 6.08
CA ALA A 38 -13.98 -1.25 7.45
C ALA A 38 -13.77 0.26 7.50
N LYS A 39 -13.62 0.92 6.35
CA LYS A 39 -13.31 2.35 6.22
C LYS A 39 -12.09 2.72 7.05
N THR A 40 -11.03 1.92 6.92
CA THR A 40 -9.77 2.14 7.62
C THR A 40 -9.28 3.56 7.36
N PRO A 41 -9.17 4.40 8.40
CA PRO A 41 -8.91 5.83 8.17
C PRO A 41 -7.48 6.11 7.69
N ARG A 42 -6.53 5.27 8.08
CA ARG A 42 -5.12 5.45 7.70
C ARG A 42 -4.52 4.08 7.46
N LEU A 43 -4.12 3.81 6.22
CA LEU A 43 -3.52 2.53 5.83
C LEU A 43 -2.15 2.76 5.23
N LEU A 44 -1.17 2.01 5.72
CA LEU A 44 0.20 2.01 5.20
C LEU A 44 0.56 0.61 4.75
N LEU A 45 1.07 0.49 3.53
CA LEU A 45 1.63 -0.76 3.02
C LEU A 45 3.15 -0.66 3.08
N ASN A 46 3.78 -1.56 3.82
CA ASN A 46 5.23 -1.63 3.94
C ASN A 46 5.76 -2.65 2.93
N PHE A 47 6.57 -2.18 1.99
CA PHE A 47 7.11 -2.96 0.88
C PHE A 47 8.56 -3.41 1.10
N ALA A 48 9.07 -3.33 2.33
CA ALA A 48 10.49 -3.65 2.61
C ALA A 48 10.87 -5.06 2.15
N GLU A 49 9.94 -6.00 2.14
CA GLU A 49 10.19 -7.38 1.73
C GLU A 49 9.48 -7.74 0.42
N VAL A 50 9.21 -6.74 -0.42
CA VAL A 50 8.62 -6.93 -1.76
C VAL A 50 9.64 -6.51 -2.80
N ALA A 51 10.04 -7.45 -3.65
CA ALA A 51 11.04 -7.20 -4.68
C ALA A 51 10.44 -6.94 -6.06
N TYR A 52 9.16 -7.20 -6.26
CA TYR A 52 8.54 -7.13 -7.58
C TYR A 52 7.05 -6.86 -7.49
N ILE A 53 6.56 -6.05 -8.41
CA ILE A 53 5.12 -5.81 -8.58
C ILE A 53 4.83 -5.73 -10.09
N ASP A 54 3.77 -6.40 -10.53
CA ASP A 54 3.34 -6.32 -11.92
C ASP A 54 2.09 -5.44 -12.07
N SER A 55 1.55 -5.38 -13.28
CA SER A 55 0.38 -4.54 -13.57
C SER A 55 -0.86 -4.94 -12.78
N SER A 56 -1.02 -6.23 -12.47
CA SER A 56 -2.16 -6.69 -11.66
C SER A 56 -2.06 -6.18 -10.22
N GLY A 57 -0.84 -6.13 -9.68
CA GLY A 57 -0.58 -5.57 -8.36
C GLY A 57 -0.83 -4.07 -8.34
N LEU A 58 -0.33 -3.36 -9.36
CA LEU A 58 -0.56 -1.91 -9.46
C LEU A 58 -2.05 -1.59 -9.56
N ALA A 59 -2.81 -2.37 -10.35
CA ALA A 59 -4.25 -2.18 -10.46
C ALA A 59 -4.95 -2.38 -9.11
N THR A 60 -4.48 -3.33 -8.33
CA THR A 60 -5.03 -3.59 -7.00
C THR A 60 -4.80 -2.41 -6.06
N LEU A 61 -3.60 -1.79 -6.11
CA LEU A 61 -3.31 -0.60 -5.32
C LEU A 61 -4.17 0.59 -5.74
N ILE A 62 -4.37 0.77 -7.05
CA ILE A 62 -5.23 1.84 -7.58
C ILE A 62 -6.67 1.66 -7.09
N GLU A 63 -7.17 0.43 -7.13
CA GLU A 63 -8.52 0.09 -6.66
C GLU A 63 -8.71 0.50 -5.21
N TYR A 64 -7.75 0.18 -4.34
CA TYR A 64 -7.85 0.58 -2.94
C TYR A 64 -7.76 2.10 -2.79
N TYR A 65 -6.86 2.74 -3.53
CA TYR A 65 -6.72 4.20 -3.50
C TYR A 65 -8.06 4.88 -3.80
N GLN A 66 -8.75 4.41 -4.84
CA GLN A 66 -10.05 4.97 -5.23
C GLN A 66 -11.11 4.75 -4.15
N SER A 67 -11.13 3.54 -3.56
CA SER A 67 -12.07 3.24 -2.47
C SER A 67 -11.79 4.11 -1.25
N ALA A 68 -10.53 4.29 -0.89
CA ALA A 68 -10.16 5.11 0.27
C ALA A 68 -10.55 6.57 0.07
N ARG A 69 -10.41 7.10 -1.14
CA ARG A 69 -10.82 8.47 -1.44
C ARG A 69 -12.32 8.68 -1.19
N ALA A 70 -13.12 7.68 -1.48
CA ALA A 70 -14.57 7.79 -1.31
C ALA A 70 -14.97 8.03 0.14
N TYR A 71 -14.18 7.56 1.12
CA TYR A 71 -14.45 7.81 2.54
C TYR A 71 -13.37 8.70 3.19
N GLN A 72 -12.55 9.37 2.36
CA GLN A 72 -11.50 10.29 2.80
C GLN A 72 -10.42 9.62 3.65
N GLY A 73 -10.15 8.34 3.38
CA GLY A 73 -9.07 7.62 4.04
C GLY A 73 -7.71 8.02 3.50
N LYS A 74 -6.70 7.98 4.37
CA LYS A 74 -5.31 8.21 3.97
C LYS A 74 -4.67 6.88 3.62
N PHE A 75 -3.81 6.89 2.60
CA PHE A 75 -3.15 5.70 2.09
C PHE A 75 -1.72 6.02 1.70
N GLY A 76 -0.78 5.22 2.15
CA GLY A 76 0.62 5.43 1.83
C GLY A 76 1.36 4.12 1.58
N LEU A 77 2.50 4.24 0.92
CA LEU A 77 3.44 3.14 0.66
C LEU A 77 4.79 3.54 1.23
N CYS A 78 5.53 2.60 1.78
CA CYS A 78 6.88 2.88 2.26
C CYS A 78 7.85 1.77 1.92
N SER A 79 9.14 2.11 1.96
CA SER A 79 10.25 1.15 1.83
C SER A 79 10.25 0.42 0.48
N LEU A 80 9.96 1.14 -0.61
CA LEU A 80 9.92 0.54 -1.94
C LEU A 80 11.32 0.14 -2.42
N ALA A 81 11.48 -1.09 -2.88
CA ALA A 81 12.66 -1.49 -3.62
C ALA A 81 12.72 -0.69 -4.93
N LEU A 82 13.93 -0.47 -5.45
CA LEU A 82 14.10 0.31 -6.67
C LEU A 82 13.27 -0.24 -7.84
N SER A 83 13.22 -1.56 -7.99
CA SER A 83 12.44 -2.19 -9.05
C SER A 83 10.94 -1.91 -8.93
N VAL A 84 10.41 -1.92 -7.70
CA VAL A 84 9.01 -1.62 -7.43
C VAL A 84 8.74 -0.14 -7.70
N ARG A 85 9.62 0.74 -7.22
CA ARG A 85 9.49 2.17 -7.46
C ARG A 85 9.52 2.49 -8.94
N SER A 86 10.43 1.85 -9.70
CA SER A 86 10.52 2.06 -11.14
C SER A 86 9.23 1.69 -11.86
N SER A 87 8.59 0.58 -11.46
CA SER A 87 7.30 0.18 -12.04
C SER A 87 6.22 1.23 -11.78
N ILE A 88 6.20 1.79 -10.59
CA ILE A 88 5.24 2.84 -10.22
C ILE A 88 5.52 4.12 -11.01
N GLU A 89 6.79 4.48 -11.19
CA GLU A 89 7.18 5.67 -11.95
C GLU A 89 6.80 5.56 -13.43
N LEU A 90 6.97 4.38 -14.02
CA LEU A 90 6.65 4.15 -15.43
C LEU A 90 5.20 4.47 -15.75
N VAL A 91 4.28 4.25 -14.83
CA VAL A 91 2.86 4.54 -15.01
C VAL A 91 2.42 5.81 -14.30
N ARG A 92 3.37 6.61 -13.83
CA ARG A 92 3.16 7.92 -13.19
C ARG A 92 2.32 7.89 -11.91
N LEU A 93 2.31 6.76 -11.23
CA LEU A 93 1.57 6.63 -9.97
C LEU A 93 2.29 7.27 -8.78
N THR A 94 3.55 7.71 -8.96
CA THR A 94 4.25 8.49 -7.94
C THR A 94 3.58 9.84 -7.69
N GLU A 95 2.80 10.32 -8.65
CA GLU A 95 2.02 11.56 -8.51
C GLU A 95 0.69 11.32 -7.76
N VAL A 96 0.28 10.06 -7.65
CA VAL A 96 -1.00 9.68 -7.08
C VAL A 96 -0.83 9.12 -5.66
N PHE A 97 0.12 8.19 -5.49
CA PHE A 97 0.37 7.55 -4.20
C PHE A 97 1.30 8.38 -3.33
N SER A 98 1.00 8.42 -2.04
CA SER A 98 1.92 8.98 -1.04
C SER A 98 3.00 7.93 -0.75
N ILE A 99 4.25 8.25 -1.11
CA ILE A 99 5.36 7.32 -0.99
C ILE A 99 6.40 7.88 -0.03
N PHE A 100 6.82 7.06 0.92
CA PHE A 100 7.74 7.46 1.97
C PHE A 100 8.97 6.55 1.96
N PRO A 101 10.14 7.06 2.38
CA PRO A 101 11.37 6.27 2.36
C PRO A 101 11.33 5.08 3.33
N ASP A 102 10.66 5.25 4.48
CA ASP A 102 10.57 4.21 5.50
C ASP A 102 9.28 4.35 6.31
N GLU A 103 9.07 3.39 7.19
CA GLU A 103 7.86 3.35 8.01
C GLU A 103 7.78 4.54 8.97
N ALA A 104 8.91 4.96 9.54
CA ALA A 104 8.91 6.09 10.49
C ALA A 104 8.44 7.38 9.82
N ALA A 105 8.95 7.67 8.62
CA ALA A 105 8.52 8.86 7.86
C ALA A 105 7.04 8.77 7.48
N ALA A 106 6.58 7.58 7.08
CA ALA A 106 5.18 7.36 6.73
C ALA A 106 4.26 7.57 7.93
N LEU A 107 4.63 7.04 9.10
CA LEU A 107 3.82 7.20 10.31
C LEU A 107 3.73 8.66 10.71
N GLN A 108 4.84 9.39 10.62
CA GLN A 108 4.84 10.81 10.96
C GLN A 108 3.86 11.59 10.07
N ALA A 109 3.83 11.30 8.79
CA ALA A 109 2.94 11.97 7.86
C ALA A 109 1.48 11.52 7.99
N LEU A 110 1.23 10.21 8.10
CA LEU A 110 -0.12 9.67 8.11
C LEU A 110 -0.83 9.84 9.44
N ALA A 111 -0.10 9.86 10.55
CA ALA A 111 -0.68 10.05 11.88
C ALA A 111 -1.06 11.50 12.14
N SER A 112 -0.58 12.44 11.34
CA SER A 112 -0.93 13.86 11.49
C SER A 112 -2.39 14.10 11.15
N PRO A 113 -3.09 14.94 11.91
CA PRO A 113 -4.48 15.27 11.63
C PRO A 113 -4.66 16.02 10.31
#